data_0f93ba3b2cee9ec864b96849e4f13c7d
#
_entry.id   0f93ba3b2cee9ec864b96849e4f13c7d
#
_cell.length_a   1.000
_cell.length_b   1.000
_cell.length_c   1.000
_cell.angle_alpha   90.00
_cell.angle_beta   90.00
_cell.angle_gamma   90.00
#
_symmetry.space_group_name_H-M   'P 1'
#
loop_
_entity.id
_entity.type
_entity.pdbx_description
1 polymer ?
#
loop_
_entity_poly.entity_id
_entity_poly.type
_entity_poly.pdbx_seq_one_letter_code
_entity_poly.pdbx_strand_id
1 'polypeptide(L)'
;NFQTVNVSVVPDAAAGAVRVRVNPTPANMAIENSVRLDREPCRRGSGGVVVAMPDGPSGNRLSLGGHYASGCGPLSVTRAVMRAPDFAFGVFKTYWQQSGGTLDGGLRLGPVPADARLVYTHESLTLAEVIRLVNKFSSNVMARHLLLTIGAEKAGRPGTTAAGARAIGELLAARGIPTRD
;
A
#
# COMPACT_ATOMS: atom_id res chain seq x y z
N ASN A 1 4.51 1.83 2.00
CA ASN A 1 3.91 0.72 1.26
C ASN A 1 2.82 1.22 0.36
N PHE A 2 2.96 0.93 -0.90
CA PHE A 2 2.17 1.44 -2.00
C PHE A 2 0.74 0.93 -1.94
N GLN A 3 -0.25 1.85 -1.94
CA GLN A 3 -1.68 1.53 -2.04
C GLN A 3 -2.16 0.56 -0.95
N THR A 4 -1.50 0.57 0.20
CA THR A 4 -1.87 -0.28 1.31
C THR A 4 -2.39 0.53 2.48
N VAL A 5 -3.35 -0.02 3.17
CA VAL A 5 -3.77 0.44 4.49
C VAL A 5 -3.29 -0.53 5.56
N ASN A 6 -2.98 0.00 6.71
CA ASN A 6 -2.82 -0.80 7.92
C ASN A 6 -4.17 -0.91 8.61
N VAL A 7 -4.64 -2.12 8.79
CA VAL A 7 -5.87 -2.43 9.51
C VAL A 7 -5.48 -2.93 10.89
N SER A 8 -5.78 -2.16 11.92
CA SER A 8 -5.59 -2.55 13.31
C SER A 8 -6.91 -3.01 13.92
N VAL A 9 -6.88 -4.19 14.50
CA VAL A 9 -8.00 -4.83 15.18
C VAL A 9 -7.66 -4.88 16.66
N VAL A 10 -8.45 -4.23 17.50
CA VAL A 10 -8.21 -4.11 18.95
C VAL A 10 -9.44 -4.61 19.70
N PRO A 11 -9.31 -5.68 20.50
CA PRO A 11 -10.41 -6.14 21.33
C PRO A 11 -10.73 -5.11 22.43
N ASP A 12 -11.99 -4.81 22.61
CA ASP A 12 -12.50 -3.98 23.71
C ASP A 12 -13.44 -4.83 24.56
N ALA A 13 -12.87 -5.50 25.55
CA ALA A 13 -13.61 -6.39 26.43
C ALA A 13 -14.68 -5.65 27.26
N ALA A 14 -14.44 -4.37 27.60
CA ALA A 14 -15.38 -3.55 28.34
C ALA A 14 -16.61 -3.18 27.52
N ALA A 15 -16.42 -2.87 26.26
CA ALA A 15 -17.51 -2.59 25.32
C ALA A 15 -18.12 -3.86 24.70
N GLY A 16 -17.53 -5.03 24.90
CA GLY A 16 -17.98 -6.28 24.27
C GLY A 16 -17.83 -6.25 22.74
N ALA A 17 -16.89 -5.49 22.21
CA ALA A 17 -16.77 -5.20 20.80
C ALA A 17 -15.31 -5.28 20.31
N VAL A 18 -15.14 -5.27 19.01
CA VAL A 18 -13.82 -5.15 18.37
C VAL A 18 -13.74 -3.79 17.70
N ARG A 19 -12.77 -2.98 18.13
CA ARG A 19 -12.46 -1.71 17.47
C ARG A 19 -11.54 -1.95 16.28
N VAL A 20 -11.92 -1.40 15.13
CA VAL A 20 -11.12 -1.43 13.90
C VAL A 20 -10.64 -0.01 13.60
N ARG A 21 -9.36 0.10 13.29
CA ARG A 21 -8.74 1.33 12.75
C ARG A 21 -8.07 1.01 11.43
N VAL A 22 -8.25 1.90 10.47
CA VAL A 22 -7.64 1.79 9.14
C VAL A 22 -6.81 3.04 8.91
N ASN A 23 -5.54 2.87 8.53
CA ASN A 23 -4.63 4.00 8.33
C ASN A 23 -3.72 3.78 7.10
N PRO A 24 -3.68 4.73 6.15
CA PRO A 24 -4.62 5.85 5.99
C PRO A 24 -6.02 5.35 5.69
N THR A 25 -7.04 6.17 5.97
CA THR A 25 -8.42 5.90 5.56
C THR A 25 -8.75 6.72 4.33
N PRO A 26 -8.80 6.15 3.12
CA PRO A 26 -9.19 6.88 1.93
C PRO A 26 -10.63 7.38 2.04
N ALA A 27 -10.89 8.65 1.71
CA ALA A 27 -12.22 9.25 1.82
C ALA A 27 -13.30 8.61 0.93
N ASN A 28 -12.87 7.90 -0.10
CA ASN A 28 -13.73 7.15 -1.02
C ASN A 28 -13.86 5.66 -0.64
N MET A 29 -13.47 5.25 0.56
CA MET A 29 -13.55 3.86 1.01
C MET A 29 -14.59 3.71 2.13
N ALA A 30 -15.54 2.80 1.94
CA ALA A 30 -16.46 2.35 2.98
C ALA A 30 -15.81 1.23 3.81
N ILE A 31 -15.94 1.30 5.13
CA ILE A 31 -15.41 0.28 6.05
C ILE A 31 -16.60 -0.38 6.75
N GLU A 32 -16.72 -1.70 6.58
CA GLU A 32 -17.74 -2.52 7.23
C GLU A 32 -17.07 -3.44 8.25
N ASN A 33 -17.44 -3.30 9.52
CA ASN A 33 -16.91 -4.13 10.59
C ASN A 33 -18.02 -5.03 11.18
N SER A 34 -17.90 -6.32 10.95
CA SER A 34 -18.77 -7.37 11.50
C SER A 34 -17.99 -8.39 12.33
N VAL A 35 -16.78 -8.03 12.80
CA VAL A 35 -15.96 -8.90 13.65
C VAL A 35 -16.64 -9.05 15.02
N ARG A 36 -16.86 -10.28 15.43
CA ARG A 36 -17.44 -10.62 16.74
C ARG A 36 -16.34 -10.81 17.76
N LEU A 37 -16.57 -10.30 18.98
CA LEU A 37 -15.67 -10.51 20.10
C LEU A 37 -16.10 -11.77 20.88
N ASP A 38 -15.20 -12.76 20.96
CA ASP A 38 -15.38 -13.95 21.76
C ASP A 38 -14.73 -13.73 23.14
N ARG A 39 -15.43 -14.07 24.21
CA ARG A 39 -14.92 -13.98 25.59
C ARG A 39 -14.06 -15.21 25.94
N GLU A 40 -13.00 -15.39 25.19
CA GLU A 40 -12.09 -16.53 25.36
C GLU A 40 -10.64 -16.07 25.58
N PRO A 41 -9.81 -16.90 26.25
CA PRO A 41 -8.37 -16.67 26.28
C PRO A 41 -7.79 -16.81 24.89
N CYS A 42 -6.70 -16.08 24.61
CA CYS A 42 -6.00 -16.20 23.34
C CYS A 42 -5.33 -17.57 23.20
N ARG A 43 -5.72 -18.34 22.19
CA ARG A 43 -5.12 -19.63 21.82
C ARG A 43 -4.61 -19.55 20.38
N ARG A 44 -3.70 -20.45 19.99
CA ARG A 44 -3.25 -20.55 18.61
C ARG A 44 -4.46 -20.85 17.71
N GLY A 45 -4.81 -19.92 16.81
CA GLY A 45 -5.99 -20.03 15.95
C GLY A 45 -7.26 -19.33 16.46
N SER A 46 -7.28 -18.73 17.65
CA SER A 46 -8.44 -17.99 18.18
C SER A 46 -8.64 -16.58 17.62
N GLY A 47 -8.00 -16.27 16.48
CA GLY A 47 -8.13 -14.98 15.79
C GLY A 47 -8.39 -15.18 14.32
N GLY A 48 -9.66 -15.41 13.94
CA GLY A 48 -10.09 -15.57 12.55
C GLY A 48 -10.65 -14.29 11.96
N VAL A 49 -9.90 -13.16 11.98
CA VAL A 49 -10.36 -11.94 11.31
C VAL A 49 -10.08 -12.05 9.81
N VAL A 50 -11.15 -12.02 9.03
CA VAL A 50 -11.10 -11.95 7.57
C VAL A 50 -11.17 -10.50 7.13
N VAL A 51 -10.16 -10.06 6.40
CA VAL A 51 -10.12 -8.73 5.77
C VAL A 51 -10.27 -8.92 4.26
N ALA A 52 -11.37 -8.46 3.71
CA ALA A 52 -11.74 -8.68 2.33
C ALA A 52 -12.11 -7.39 1.60
N MET A 53 -11.92 -7.42 0.29
CA MET A 53 -12.45 -6.44 -0.66
C MET A 53 -13.52 -7.13 -1.50
N PRO A 54 -14.79 -7.15 -1.04
CA PRO A 54 -15.84 -7.94 -1.69
C PRO A 54 -16.12 -7.52 -3.13
N ASP A 55 -15.90 -6.25 -3.45
CA ASP A 55 -16.10 -5.71 -4.80
C ASP A 55 -14.82 -5.75 -5.66
N GLY A 56 -13.78 -6.43 -5.18
CA GLY A 56 -12.48 -6.53 -5.85
C GLY A 56 -11.67 -5.23 -5.83
N PRO A 57 -10.57 -5.18 -6.60
CA PRO A 57 -9.65 -4.01 -6.60
C PRO A 57 -10.27 -2.73 -7.16
N SER A 58 -11.35 -2.83 -7.91
CA SER A 58 -12.08 -1.68 -8.46
C SER A 58 -13.20 -1.19 -7.54
N GLY A 59 -13.47 -1.92 -6.47
CA GLY A 59 -14.42 -1.55 -5.45
C GLY A 59 -13.86 -0.54 -4.46
N ASN A 60 -14.73 -0.06 -3.60
CA ASN A 60 -14.40 0.92 -2.58
C ASN A 60 -14.81 0.46 -1.17
N ARG A 61 -15.09 -0.82 -0.98
CA ARG A 61 -15.56 -1.38 0.29
C ARG A 61 -14.53 -2.32 0.90
N LEU A 62 -14.13 -2.03 2.14
CA LEU A 62 -13.31 -2.88 2.98
C LEU A 62 -14.21 -3.56 4.01
N SER A 63 -14.33 -4.86 3.95
CA SER A 63 -15.13 -5.66 4.86
C SER A 63 -14.24 -6.43 5.83
N LEU A 64 -14.56 -6.35 7.11
CA LEU A 64 -13.94 -7.13 8.16
C LEU A 64 -15.01 -8.04 8.80
N GLY A 65 -14.70 -9.31 8.90
CA GLY A 65 -15.60 -10.31 9.49
C GLY A 65 -14.85 -11.34 10.31
N GLY A 66 -15.59 -12.31 10.86
CA GLY A 66 -15.03 -13.39 11.65
C GLY A 66 -15.10 -13.15 13.14
N HIS A 67 -14.21 -13.80 13.89
CA HIS A 67 -14.20 -13.84 15.36
C HIS A 67 -12.83 -13.44 15.89
N TYR A 68 -12.80 -12.75 17.03
CA TYR A 68 -11.58 -12.36 17.70
C TYR A 68 -11.68 -12.55 19.21
N ALA A 69 -10.76 -13.30 19.80
CA ALA A 69 -10.79 -13.56 21.23
C ALA A 69 -10.36 -12.33 22.04
N SER A 70 -11.10 -12.01 23.09
CA SER A 70 -10.84 -10.86 23.97
C SER A 70 -9.50 -10.94 24.71
N GLY A 71 -8.99 -12.15 24.93
CA GLY A 71 -7.68 -12.39 25.52
C GLY A 71 -6.50 -12.19 24.57
N CYS A 72 -6.74 -11.97 23.27
CA CYS A 72 -5.68 -11.67 22.31
C CYS A 72 -5.31 -10.18 22.34
N GLY A 73 -4.04 -9.90 22.09
CA GLY A 73 -3.54 -8.53 21.93
C GLY A 73 -4.00 -7.91 20.59
N PRO A 74 -3.62 -6.66 20.33
CA PRO A 74 -3.92 -6.01 19.06
C PRO A 74 -3.34 -6.79 17.86
N LEU A 75 -4.14 -6.94 16.80
CA LEU A 75 -3.72 -7.49 15.52
C LEU A 75 -3.55 -6.36 14.50
N SER A 76 -2.47 -6.40 13.74
CA SER A 76 -2.24 -5.45 12.65
C SER A 76 -1.99 -6.19 11.34
N VAL A 77 -2.72 -5.82 10.30
CA VAL A 77 -2.65 -6.43 8.98
C VAL A 77 -2.53 -5.33 7.92
N THR A 78 -1.55 -5.47 7.04
CA THR A 78 -1.40 -4.54 5.90
C THR A 78 -2.04 -5.15 4.65
N ARG A 79 -2.89 -4.37 3.97
CA ARG A 79 -3.63 -4.80 2.76
C ARG A 79 -3.60 -3.74 1.68
N ALA A 80 -3.42 -4.18 0.43
CA ALA A 80 -3.78 -3.37 -0.74
C ALA A 80 -5.32 -3.41 -0.89
N VAL A 81 -5.94 -2.24 -1.03
CA VAL A 81 -7.40 -2.13 -0.89
C VAL A 81 -8.10 -1.63 -2.14
N MET A 82 -7.40 -0.96 -3.06
CA MET A 82 -7.99 -0.44 -4.29
C MET A 82 -6.91 -0.13 -5.32
N ARG A 83 -7.32 0.25 -6.54
CA ARG A 83 -6.37 0.66 -7.59
C ARG A 83 -5.61 1.93 -7.19
N ALA A 84 -4.40 2.10 -7.75
CA ALA A 84 -3.51 3.21 -7.43
C ALA A 84 -4.15 4.60 -7.54
N PRO A 85 -4.88 4.93 -8.62
CA PRO A 85 -5.49 6.25 -8.75
C PRO A 85 -6.57 6.50 -7.70
N ASP A 86 -7.42 5.49 -7.44
CA ASP A 86 -8.51 5.58 -6.46
C ASP A 86 -7.97 5.75 -5.04
N PHE A 87 -6.90 5.02 -4.71
CA PHE A 87 -6.21 5.14 -3.42
C PHE A 87 -5.57 6.52 -3.25
N ALA A 88 -4.84 6.99 -4.26
CA ALA A 88 -4.17 8.29 -4.22
C ALA A 88 -5.19 9.43 -4.06
N PHE A 89 -6.28 9.40 -4.83
CA PHE A 89 -7.36 10.37 -4.72
C PHE A 89 -8.03 10.35 -3.34
N GLY A 90 -8.38 9.16 -2.84
CA GLY A 90 -9.06 9.01 -1.55
C GLY A 90 -8.19 9.47 -0.39
N VAL A 91 -6.90 9.13 -0.38
CA VAL A 91 -5.96 9.56 0.66
C VAL A 91 -5.69 11.07 0.58
N PHE A 92 -5.50 11.60 -0.64
CA PHE A 92 -5.36 13.05 -0.84
C PHE A 92 -6.59 13.79 -0.31
N LYS A 93 -7.80 13.37 -0.68
CA LYS A 93 -9.04 13.98 -0.23
C LYS A 93 -9.16 13.95 1.30
N THR A 94 -8.79 12.84 1.94
CA THR A 94 -8.78 12.73 3.41
C THR A 94 -7.89 13.78 4.06
N TYR A 95 -6.62 13.86 3.65
CA TYR A 95 -5.69 14.81 4.25
C TYR A 95 -6.03 16.27 3.91
N TRP A 96 -6.52 16.53 2.70
CA TRP A 96 -6.99 17.84 2.31
C TRP A 96 -8.12 18.34 3.20
N GLN A 97 -9.12 17.48 3.45
CA GLN A 97 -10.25 17.79 4.33
C GLN A 97 -9.82 17.94 5.80
N GLN A 98 -8.89 17.11 6.27
CA GLN A 98 -8.32 17.25 7.62
C GLN A 98 -7.55 18.56 7.80
N SER A 99 -7.01 19.12 6.74
CA SER A 99 -6.34 20.43 6.73
C SER A 99 -7.31 21.60 6.55
N GLY A 100 -8.62 21.36 6.57
CA GLY A 100 -9.66 22.37 6.43
C GLY A 100 -10.03 22.72 4.97
N GLY A 101 -9.47 22.02 4.00
CA GLY A 101 -9.81 22.20 2.59
C GLY A 101 -11.11 21.53 2.20
N THR A 102 -11.74 22.04 1.13
CA THR A 102 -12.91 21.42 0.48
C THR A 102 -12.51 20.88 -0.89
N LEU A 103 -13.06 19.76 -1.27
CA LEU A 103 -12.84 19.13 -2.57
C LEU A 103 -14.14 18.55 -3.09
N ASP A 104 -14.74 19.24 -4.05
CA ASP A 104 -15.94 18.81 -4.74
C ASP A 104 -15.57 17.99 -5.99
N GLY A 105 -16.45 17.09 -6.38
CA GLY A 105 -16.25 16.21 -7.52
C GLY A 105 -15.50 14.92 -7.19
N GLY A 106 -15.14 14.18 -8.25
CA GLY A 106 -14.56 12.85 -8.20
C GLY A 106 -13.25 12.71 -8.98
N LEU A 107 -12.71 11.51 -8.99
CA LEU A 107 -11.51 11.18 -9.75
C LEU A 107 -11.83 11.11 -11.24
N ARG A 108 -11.04 11.80 -12.04
CA ARG A 108 -10.99 11.67 -13.50
C ARG A 108 -9.55 11.41 -13.94
N LEU A 109 -9.35 10.37 -14.72
CA LEU A 109 -8.06 10.07 -15.34
C LEU A 109 -7.99 10.70 -16.73
N GLY A 110 -6.87 11.30 -17.05
CA GLY A 110 -6.67 11.95 -18.35
C GLY A 110 -5.26 12.55 -18.46
N PRO A 111 -4.91 13.07 -19.62
CA PRO A 111 -3.68 13.83 -19.78
C PRO A 111 -3.74 15.11 -18.94
N VAL A 112 -2.59 15.56 -18.48
CA VAL A 112 -2.47 16.86 -17.81
C VAL A 112 -2.76 17.97 -18.84
N PRO A 113 -3.67 18.92 -18.57
CA PRO A 113 -3.93 20.02 -19.48
C PRO A 113 -2.66 20.85 -19.76
N ALA A 114 -2.53 21.34 -20.97
CA ALA A 114 -1.35 22.11 -21.37
C ALA A 114 -1.16 23.44 -20.60
N ASP A 115 -2.26 23.97 -20.10
CA ASP A 115 -2.34 25.19 -19.28
C ASP A 115 -2.30 24.92 -17.77
N ALA A 116 -2.08 23.67 -17.36
CA ALA A 116 -2.00 23.32 -15.94
C ALA A 116 -0.81 23.99 -15.28
N ARG A 117 -1.08 24.70 -14.16
CA ARG A 117 -0.06 25.33 -13.35
C ARG A 117 0.49 24.38 -12.31
N LEU A 118 1.82 24.28 -12.23
CA LEU A 118 2.49 23.57 -11.15
C LEU A 118 2.21 24.27 -9.81
N VAL A 119 1.62 23.55 -8.87
CA VAL A 119 1.28 24.05 -7.53
C VAL A 119 2.37 23.71 -6.52
N TYR A 120 2.87 22.47 -6.58
CA TYR A 120 3.85 21.98 -5.62
C TYR A 120 4.67 20.83 -6.22
N THR A 121 5.94 20.78 -5.86
CA THR A 121 6.83 19.65 -6.16
C THR A 121 7.26 18.99 -4.86
N HIS A 122 6.99 17.71 -4.71
CA HIS A 122 7.50 16.90 -3.62
C HIS A 122 8.78 16.20 -4.04
N GLU A 123 9.85 16.41 -3.28
CA GLU A 123 11.11 15.69 -3.48
C GLU A 123 11.19 14.50 -2.53
N SER A 124 11.51 13.34 -3.07
CA SER A 124 11.74 12.12 -2.28
C SER A 124 13.17 12.10 -1.71
N LEU A 125 13.45 11.08 -0.90
CA LEU A 125 14.83 10.73 -0.55
C LEU A 125 15.68 10.49 -1.81
N THR A 126 16.98 10.70 -1.71
CA THR A 126 17.91 10.37 -2.79
C THR A 126 17.87 8.88 -3.12
N LEU A 127 18.21 8.51 -4.35
CA LEU A 127 18.20 7.11 -4.77
C LEU A 127 19.12 6.24 -3.90
N ALA A 128 20.27 6.77 -3.46
CA ALA A 128 21.19 6.05 -2.58
C ALA A 128 20.56 5.74 -1.21
N GLU A 129 19.82 6.69 -0.63
CA GLU A 129 19.09 6.47 0.63
C GLU A 129 17.95 5.47 0.46
N VAL A 130 17.21 5.56 -0.66
CA VAL A 130 16.16 4.60 -1.00
C VAL A 130 16.75 3.18 -1.12
N ILE A 131 17.85 3.00 -1.83
CA ILE A 131 18.50 1.68 -1.98
C ILE A 131 18.93 1.13 -0.61
N ARG A 132 19.50 1.97 0.24
CA ARG A 132 19.87 1.56 1.62
C ARG A 132 18.66 1.06 2.41
N LEU A 133 17.53 1.76 2.32
CA LEU A 133 16.28 1.34 2.99
C LEU A 133 15.70 0.06 2.37
N VAL A 134 15.75 -0.07 1.05
CA VAL A 134 15.32 -1.28 0.33
C VAL A 134 16.09 -2.50 0.85
N ASN A 135 17.41 -2.40 0.95
CA ASN A 135 18.25 -3.48 1.44
C ASN A 135 18.03 -3.76 2.94
N LYS A 136 17.96 -2.70 3.76
CA LYS A 136 17.77 -2.83 5.21
C LYS A 136 16.44 -3.52 5.57
N PHE A 137 15.37 -3.21 4.85
CA PHE A 137 14.03 -3.73 5.12
C PHE A 137 13.61 -4.85 4.15
N SER A 138 14.52 -5.31 3.29
CA SER A 138 14.29 -6.39 2.32
C SER A 138 13.02 -6.18 1.49
N SER A 139 12.81 -4.97 0.97
CA SER A 139 11.61 -4.63 0.20
C SER A 139 11.68 -5.16 -1.23
N ASN A 140 11.18 -6.37 -1.46
CA ASN A 140 11.13 -6.99 -2.78
C ASN A 140 10.35 -6.17 -3.83
N VAL A 141 9.29 -5.47 -3.39
CA VAL A 141 8.51 -4.60 -4.27
C VAL A 141 9.37 -3.46 -4.81
N MET A 142 10.11 -2.77 -3.92
CA MET A 142 11.00 -1.69 -4.34
C MET A 142 12.20 -2.18 -5.15
N ALA A 143 12.78 -3.31 -4.79
CA ALA A 143 13.85 -3.93 -5.58
C ALA A 143 13.39 -4.23 -7.01
N ARG A 144 12.16 -4.73 -7.18
CA ARG A 144 11.57 -4.94 -8.50
C ARG A 144 11.35 -3.63 -9.26
N HIS A 145 10.91 -2.56 -8.59
CA HIS A 145 10.78 -1.25 -9.21
C HIS A 145 12.14 -0.70 -9.68
N LEU A 146 13.19 -0.85 -8.88
CA LEU A 146 14.55 -0.47 -9.29
C LEU A 146 14.99 -1.23 -10.55
N LEU A 147 14.75 -2.55 -10.60
CA LEU A 147 15.05 -3.37 -11.77
C LEU A 147 14.31 -2.88 -13.03
N LEU A 148 13.02 -2.58 -12.91
CA LEU A 148 12.20 -2.03 -13.99
C LEU A 148 12.69 -0.65 -14.44
N THR A 149 13.10 0.19 -13.48
CA THR A 149 13.66 1.52 -13.78
C THR A 149 14.97 1.41 -14.55
N ILE A 150 15.87 0.52 -14.13
CA ILE A 150 17.14 0.23 -14.87
C ILE A 150 16.81 -0.21 -16.30
N GLY A 151 15.83 -1.10 -16.47
CA GLY A 151 15.38 -1.53 -17.79
C GLY A 151 14.85 -0.38 -18.65
N ALA A 152 14.05 0.51 -18.06
CA ALA A 152 13.49 1.66 -18.76
C ALA A 152 14.56 2.68 -19.18
N GLU A 153 15.54 2.94 -18.33
CA GLU A 153 16.64 3.89 -18.59
C GLU A 153 17.63 3.37 -19.65
N LYS A 154 17.83 2.05 -19.72
CA LYS A 154 18.80 1.44 -20.65
C LYS A 154 18.21 1.00 -21.98
N ALA A 155 16.96 0.57 -22.00
CA ALA A 155 16.31 -0.01 -23.18
C ALA A 155 15.05 0.74 -23.63
N GLY A 156 14.66 1.81 -22.95
CA GLY A 156 13.46 2.58 -23.26
C GLY A 156 12.22 2.08 -22.51
N ARG A 157 11.16 2.92 -22.54
CA ARG A 157 9.87 2.64 -21.85
C ARG A 157 8.92 1.85 -22.76
N PRO A 158 8.12 0.94 -22.16
CA PRO A 158 8.06 0.56 -20.74
C PRO A 158 9.25 -0.31 -20.33
N GLY A 159 9.74 -0.12 -19.07
CA GLY A 159 10.79 -0.97 -18.52
C GLY A 159 10.29 -2.39 -18.26
N THR A 160 11.10 -3.39 -18.60
CA THR A 160 10.81 -4.80 -18.34
C THR A 160 11.86 -5.43 -17.42
N THR A 161 11.50 -6.49 -16.73
CA THR A 161 12.44 -7.23 -15.89
C THR A 161 13.59 -7.83 -16.72
N ALA A 162 13.31 -8.30 -17.94
CA ALA A 162 14.31 -8.84 -18.84
C ALA A 162 15.34 -7.77 -19.29
N ALA A 163 14.87 -6.57 -19.62
CA ALA A 163 15.75 -5.45 -19.97
C ALA A 163 16.61 -5.01 -18.77
N GLY A 164 16.02 -4.95 -17.57
CA GLY A 164 16.76 -4.63 -16.36
C GLY A 164 17.80 -5.67 -15.99
N ALA A 165 17.46 -6.96 -16.08
CA ALA A 165 18.40 -8.05 -15.81
C ALA A 165 19.59 -8.03 -16.79
N ARG A 166 19.32 -7.82 -18.09
CA ARG A 166 20.36 -7.68 -19.12
C ARG A 166 21.31 -6.51 -18.81
N ALA A 167 20.76 -5.34 -18.51
CA ALA A 167 21.56 -4.17 -18.19
C ALA A 167 22.45 -4.36 -16.94
N ILE A 168 21.95 -5.08 -15.94
CA ILE A 168 22.72 -5.45 -14.75
C ILE A 168 23.83 -6.45 -15.13
N GLY A 169 23.53 -7.48 -15.95
CA GLY A 169 24.49 -8.46 -16.42
C GLY A 169 25.64 -7.78 -17.19
N GLU A 170 25.33 -6.88 -18.11
CA GLU A 170 26.31 -6.09 -18.85
C GLU A 170 27.22 -5.26 -17.92
N LEU A 171 26.63 -4.61 -16.92
CA LEU A 171 27.39 -3.84 -15.92
C LEU A 171 28.32 -4.72 -15.10
N LEU A 172 27.86 -5.88 -14.66
CA LEU A 172 28.67 -6.83 -13.88
C LEU A 172 29.81 -7.40 -14.72
N ALA A 173 29.52 -7.80 -15.95
CA ALA A 173 30.53 -8.27 -16.90
C ALA A 173 31.62 -7.20 -17.18
N ALA A 174 31.21 -5.94 -17.38
CA ALA A 174 32.15 -4.83 -17.56
C ALA A 174 33.06 -4.57 -16.35
N ARG A 175 32.63 -5.04 -15.17
CA ARG A 175 33.40 -4.97 -13.91
C ARG A 175 34.17 -6.25 -13.58
N GLY A 176 34.17 -7.24 -14.50
CA GLY A 176 34.84 -8.52 -14.29
C GLY A 176 34.16 -9.43 -13.26
N ILE A 177 32.89 -9.16 -12.92
CA ILE A 177 32.12 -9.97 -11.99
C ILE A 177 31.37 -11.05 -12.78
N PRO A 178 31.70 -12.34 -12.64
CA PRO A 178 31.01 -13.40 -13.37
C PRO A 178 29.57 -13.55 -12.91
N THR A 179 28.63 -13.55 -13.83
CA THR A 179 27.24 -13.93 -13.59
C THR A 179 27.07 -15.38 -14.06
N ARG A 180 26.45 -16.23 -13.21
CA ARG A 180 26.00 -17.54 -13.64
C ARG A 180 24.68 -17.38 -14.36
N ASP A 181 24.56 -18.00 -15.53
CA ASP A 181 23.33 -18.11 -16.30
C ASP A 181 22.26 -18.87 -15.52
#